data_f5e223d2e8e110b841e95adff98f0d3f
#
_entry.id   f5e223d2e8e110b841e95adff98f0d3f
#
_cell.length_a   1.000
_cell.length_b   1.000
_cell.length_c   1.000
_cell.angle_alpha   90.00
_cell.angle_beta   90.00
_cell.angle_gamma   90.00
#
_symmetry.space_group_name_H-M   'P 1'
#
loop_
_entity.id
_entity.type
_entity.pdbx_description
1 polymer ?
#
loop_
_entity_poly.entity_id
_entity_poly.type
_entity_poly.pdbx_seq_one_letter_code
_entity_poly.pdbx_strand_id
1 'polypeptide(L)'
;LPLFRHVNSESLRKVCEIIRDDIHADAVAMTNTDHVLAYVGVGEHNYQNGDDFISPTTRQAMNYGKIIIKNNDEAHRTPEIHSMLVIPLWEKGVVTGTLKIYYCHAHQITSSLQEMAVGLSQIISTQLEVSRAEQLREMANKAELRALQSKINPHFLFNALNAISSSIRLNPDTARQLIFNLSRYLRYNIELKDDEQIDIKKELYQIKDY
;
A
#
# COMPACT_ATOMS: atom_id res chain seq x y z
N LEU A 1 -1.53 10.87 0.32
CA LEU A 1 -2.39 9.67 0.30
C LEU A 1 -2.18 8.94 1.61
N PRO A 2 -3.21 8.63 2.40
CA PRO A 2 -3.02 8.13 3.76
C PRO A 2 -2.39 6.74 3.77
N LEU A 3 -1.42 6.58 4.67
CA LEU A 3 -0.57 5.42 4.94
C LEU A 3 -1.36 4.10 5.05
N PHE A 4 -2.55 4.18 5.61
CA PHE A 4 -3.37 3.04 6.00
C PHE A 4 -4.39 2.58 4.94
N ARG A 5 -4.39 3.16 3.73
CA ARG A 5 -5.43 2.85 2.72
C ARG A 5 -5.39 1.42 2.19
N HIS A 6 -4.28 0.71 2.42
CA HIS A 6 -4.07 -0.66 1.95
C HIS A 6 -3.71 -1.66 3.05
N VAL A 7 -3.63 -1.21 4.32
CA VAL A 7 -3.41 -2.12 5.44
C VAL A 7 -4.76 -2.69 5.83
N ASN A 8 -4.87 -4.01 5.86
CA ASN A 8 -6.09 -4.69 6.27
C ASN A 8 -6.43 -4.31 7.71
N SER A 9 -7.65 -3.88 7.96
CA SER A 9 -8.17 -3.55 9.29
C SER A 9 -7.93 -4.67 10.32
N GLU A 10 -8.02 -5.92 9.89
CA GLU A 10 -7.73 -7.09 10.72
C GLU A 10 -6.24 -7.16 11.16
N SER A 11 -5.32 -6.79 10.27
CA SER A 11 -3.89 -6.73 10.60
C SER A 11 -3.57 -5.63 11.60
N LEU A 12 -4.18 -4.45 11.45
CA LEU A 12 -4.05 -3.35 12.41
C LEU A 12 -4.62 -3.72 13.78
N ARG A 13 -5.75 -4.41 13.79
CA ARG A 13 -6.35 -4.93 15.02
C ARG A 13 -5.41 -5.87 15.75
N LYS A 14 -4.81 -6.84 15.07
CA LYS A 14 -3.82 -7.76 15.66
C LYS A 14 -2.61 -7.02 16.23
N VAL A 15 -2.12 -5.99 15.54
CA VAL A 15 -1.02 -5.14 16.06
C VAL A 15 -1.45 -4.43 17.34
N CYS A 16 -2.65 -3.86 17.38
CA CYS A 16 -3.19 -3.24 18.59
C CYS A 16 -3.34 -4.25 19.76
N GLU A 17 -3.76 -5.49 19.47
CA GLU A 17 -3.88 -6.57 20.47
C GLU A 17 -2.51 -6.92 21.06
N ILE A 18 -1.49 -7.13 20.22
CA ILE A 18 -0.12 -7.43 20.65
C ILE A 18 0.41 -6.29 21.52
N ILE A 19 0.31 -5.04 21.07
CA ILE A 19 0.80 -3.89 21.83
C ILE A 19 0.06 -3.80 23.17
N ARG A 20 -1.25 -3.95 23.20
CA ARG A 20 -2.05 -3.90 24.42
C ARG A 20 -1.56 -4.93 25.45
N ASP A 21 -1.35 -6.14 24.99
CA ASP A 21 -0.97 -7.26 25.88
C ASP A 21 0.48 -7.10 26.39
N ASP A 22 1.42 -6.67 25.54
CA ASP A 22 2.83 -6.50 25.89
C ASP A 22 3.05 -5.36 26.90
N ILE A 23 2.31 -4.26 26.78
CA ILE A 23 2.44 -3.09 27.67
C ILE A 23 1.39 -3.06 28.78
N HIS A 24 0.56 -4.10 28.87
CA HIS A 24 -0.54 -4.20 29.83
C HIS A 24 -1.45 -2.96 29.79
N ALA A 25 -1.76 -2.47 28.60
CA ALA A 25 -2.71 -1.36 28.42
C ALA A 25 -4.15 -1.86 28.49
N ASP A 26 -5.05 -1.00 28.95
CA ASP A 26 -6.50 -1.31 29.01
C ASP A 26 -7.14 -1.21 27.63
N ALA A 27 -6.64 -0.29 26.78
CA ALA A 27 -7.02 -0.24 25.37
C ALA A 27 -5.90 0.36 24.50
N VAL A 28 -5.88 -0.02 23.21
CA VAL A 28 -4.97 0.51 22.20
C VAL A 28 -5.75 0.82 20.94
N ALA A 29 -5.44 1.94 20.29
CA ALA A 29 -6.03 2.30 19.01
C ALA A 29 -4.99 2.83 18.02
N MET A 30 -5.27 2.65 16.74
CA MET A 30 -4.55 3.27 15.64
C MET A 30 -5.49 4.12 14.81
N THR A 31 -5.01 5.28 14.37
CA THR A 31 -5.80 6.21 13.54
C THR A 31 -5.02 6.59 12.30
N ASN A 32 -5.73 6.98 11.25
CA ASN A 32 -5.18 7.82 10.20
C ASN A 32 -5.40 9.31 10.53
N THR A 33 -5.37 10.18 9.52
CA THR A 33 -5.59 11.63 9.70
C THR A 33 -7.01 12.00 10.10
N ASP A 34 -8.00 11.13 9.87
CA ASP A 34 -9.41 11.49 9.97
C ASP A 34 -10.21 10.52 10.84
N HIS A 35 -9.87 9.23 10.80
CA HIS A 35 -10.67 8.16 11.39
C HIS A 35 -9.84 7.22 12.28
N VAL A 36 -10.53 6.57 13.20
CA VAL A 36 -9.99 5.42 13.95
C VAL A 36 -10.03 4.19 13.05
N LEU A 37 -8.87 3.57 12.83
CA LEU A 37 -8.72 2.41 11.96
C LEU A 37 -8.83 1.07 12.69
N ALA A 38 -8.35 1.05 13.93
CA ALA A 38 -8.45 -0.09 14.82
C ALA A 38 -8.55 0.40 16.27
N TYR A 39 -9.33 -0.28 17.06
CA TYR A 39 -9.48 -0.07 18.49
C TYR A 39 -9.67 -1.43 19.17
N VAL A 40 -8.95 -1.68 20.25
CA VAL A 40 -8.98 -2.95 20.99
C VAL A 40 -8.96 -2.67 22.49
N GLY A 41 -9.82 -3.34 23.26
CA GLY A 41 -9.85 -3.26 24.71
C GLY A 41 -11.06 -2.52 25.26
N VAL A 42 -10.87 -1.90 26.44
CA VAL A 42 -11.97 -1.21 27.15
C VAL A 42 -12.59 -0.12 26.29
N GLY A 43 -13.90 -0.16 26.11
CA GLY A 43 -14.64 0.80 25.29
C GLY A 43 -14.68 0.50 23.80
N GLU A 44 -14.23 -0.67 23.35
CA GLU A 44 -14.22 -1.07 21.95
C GLU A 44 -15.58 -0.94 21.27
N HIS A 45 -16.66 -1.23 21.98
CA HIS A 45 -18.04 -1.13 21.46
C HIS A 45 -18.41 0.29 21.01
N ASN A 46 -17.72 1.32 21.50
CA ASN A 46 -17.93 2.71 21.10
C ASN A 46 -17.31 3.05 19.73
N TYR A 47 -16.53 2.13 19.12
CA TYR A 47 -15.73 2.35 17.92
C TYR A 47 -16.01 1.31 16.80
N GLN A 48 -17.17 0.64 16.85
CA GLN A 48 -17.48 -0.45 15.92
C GLN A 48 -17.97 0.00 14.53
N ASN A 49 -18.34 1.25 14.36
CA ASN A 49 -19.03 1.71 13.15
C ASN A 49 -18.11 2.22 12.02
N GLY A 50 -16.78 2.24 12.22
CA GLY A 50 -15.83 2.63 11.17
C GLY A 50 -15.82 4.12 10.75
N ASP A 51 -16.80 4.89 11.22
CA ASP A 51 -16.96 6.33 10.92
C ASP A 51 -16.51 7.23 12.08
N ASP A 52 -15.76 6.68 13.02
CA ASP A 52 -15.36 7.41 14.22
C ASP A 52 -14.23 8.39 13.91
N PHE A 53 -14.58 9.68 13.91
CA PHE A 53 -13.62 10.76 13.73
C PHE A 53 -12.63 10.84 14.89
N ILE A 54 -11.42 11.27 14.58
CA ILE A 54 -10.36 11.48 15.57
C ILE A 54 -10.75 12.58 16.58
N SER A 55 -10.37 12.37 17.84
CA SER A 55 -10.61 13.34 18.91
C SER A 55 -9.78 14.62 18.71
N PRO A 56 -10.18 15.76 19.32
CA PRO A 56 -9.38 16.99 19.29
C PRO A 56 -7.94 16.79 19.78
N THR A 57 -7.75 15.99 20.83
CA THR A 57 -6.40 15.65 21.35
C THR A 57 -5.56 14.90 20.33
N THR A 58 -6.16 13.97 19.58
CA THR A 58 -5.46 13.25 18.47
C THR A 58 -5.05 14.23 17.39
N ARG A 59 -5.95 15.13 16.99
CA ARG A 59 -5.66 16.17 16.00
C ARG A 59 -4.55 17.10 16.46
N GLN A 60 -4.52 17.43 17.73
CA GLN A 60 -3.46 18.26 18.33
C GLN A 60 -2.09 17.55 18.26
N ALA A 61 -2.03 16.24 18.60
CA ALA A 61 -0.80 15.46 18.52
C ALA A 61 -0.26 15.41 17.08
N MET A 62 -1.16 15.27 16.10
CA MET A 62 -0.78 15.27 14.68
C MET A 62 -0.26 16.61 14.22
N ASN A 63 -0.95 17.71 14.56
CA ASN A 63 -0.57 19.06 14.13
C ASN A 63 0.79 19.50 14.68
N TYR A 64 1.09 19.12 15.91
CA TYR A 64 2.37 19.47 16.55
C TYR A 64 3.46 18.43 16.30
N GLY A 65 3.11 17.24 15.81
CA GLY A 65 4.05 16.13 15.67
C GLY A 65 4.68 15.70 17.00
N LYS A 66 3.97 15.89 18.11
CA LYS A 66 4.47 15.61 19.46
C LYS A 66 3.55 14.64 20.18
N ILE A 67 4.16 13.89 21.08
CA ILE A 67 3.43 13.03 22.01
C ILE A 67 2.58 13.90 22.92
N ILE A 68 1.33 13.50 23.11
CA ILE A 68 0.42 14.12 24.07
C ILE A 68 0.05 13.08 25.12
N ILE A 69 0.20 13.48 26.38
CA ILE A 69 -0.21 12.70 27.53
C ILE A 69 -1.35 13.45 28.22
N LYS A 70 -2.42 12.74 28.51
CA LYS A 70 -3.49 13.23 29.35
C LYS A 70 -3.69 12.28 30.52
N ASN A 71 -3.74 12.84 31.72
CA ASN A 71 -4.11 12.17 32.94
C ASN A 71 -5.42 12.82 33.43
N ASN A 72 -6.35 12.04 33.90
CA ASN A 72 -7.69 12.49 34.32
C ASN A 72 -8.50 13.15 33.19
N ASP A 73 -8.61 12.45 32.04
CA ASP A 73 -9.43 12.93 30.92
C ASP A 73 -10.91 12.61 31.17
N GLU A 74 -11.58 13.46 31.94
CA GLU A 74 -13.02 13.33 32.25
C GLU A 74 -13.92 13.48 30.99
N ALA A 75 -13.34 14.00 29.90
CA ALA A 75 -14.05 14.19 28.64
C ALA A 75 -13.86 13.02 27.65
N HIS A 76 -13.26 11.90 28.10
CA HIS A 76 -13.08 10.75 27.24
C HIS A 76 -14.43 10.07 26.92
N ARG A 77 -14.60 9.62 25.67
CA ARG A 77 -15.83 8.93 25.21
C ARG A 77 -16.15 7.64 25.99
N THR A 78 -15.11 7.03 26.56
CA THR A 78 -15.21 5.86 27.45
C THR A 78 -14.92 6.31 28.88
N PRO A 79 -15.93 6.34 29.77
CA PRO A 79 -15.79 6.89 31.14
C PRO A 79 -14.74 6.16 32.00
N GLU A 80 -14.48 4.90 31.71
CA GLU A 80 -13.52 4.08 32.44
C GLU A 80 -12.04 4.46 32.14
N ILE A 81 -11.79 5.20 31.07
CA ILE A 81 -10.44 5.61 30.68
C ILE A 81 -10.10 6.93 31.35
N HIS A 82 -9.04 6.92 32.17
CA HIS A 82 -8.57 8.10 32.88
C HIS A 82 -7.23 8.64 32.36
N SER A 83 -6.42 7.81 31.71
CA SER A 83 -5.15 8.25 31.15
C SER A 83 -4.99 7.82 29.72
N MET A 84 -4.43 8.70 28.88
CA MET A 84 -4.08 8.35 27.52
C MET A 84 -2.75 8.93 27.07
N LEU A 85 -2.08 8.17 26.22
CA LEU A 85 -0.88 8.54 25.51
C LEU A 85 -1.17 8.52 24.01
N VAL A 86 -0.97 9.65 23.33
CA VAL A 86 -1.17 9.78 21.89
C VAL A 86 0.18 10.04 21.25
N ILE A 87 0.58 9.15 20.34
CA ILE A 87 1.90 9.14 19.72
C ILE A 87 1.73 9.29 18.21
N PRO A 88 2.33 10.30 17.57
CA PRO A 88 2.27 10.46 16.13
C PRO A 88 3.05 9.36 15.41
N LEU A 89 2.50 8.89 14.29
CA LEU A 89 3.14 7.97 13.36
C LEU A 89 3.56 8.75 12.12
N TRP A 90 4.80 8.55 11.71
CA TRP A 90 5.45 9.34 10.67
C TRP A 90 5.64 8.55 9.38
N GLU A 91 5.48 9.22 8.26
CA GLU A 91 5.90 8.75 6.94
C GLU A 91 6.60 9.88 6.19
N LYS A 92 7.86 9.68 5.83
CA LYS A 92 8.66 10.68 5.07
C LYS A 92 8.60 12.08 5.67
N GLY A 93 8.67 12.17 7.00
CA GLY A 93 8.65 13.45 7.71
C GLY A 93 7.27 14.11 7.87
N VAL A 94 6.20 13.41 7.49
CA VAL A 94 4.81 13.87 7.68
C VAL A 94 4.08 12.95 8.64
N VAL A 95 3.30 13.50 9.54
CA VAL A 95 2.43 12.71 10.42
C VAL A 95 1.22 12.22 9.63
N THR A 96 1.04 10.92 9.56
CA THR A 96 -0.01 10.27 8.77
C THR A 96 -1.03 9.52 9.62
N GLY A 97 -0.78 9.41 10.91
CA GLY A 97 -1.67 8.76 11.86
C GLY A 97 -1.17 8.87 13.28
N THR A 98 -1.82 8.15 14.19
CA THR A 98 -1.39 8.05 15.59
C THR A 98 -1.55 6.64 16.13
N LEU A 99 -0.66 6.27 17.07
CA LEU A 99 -0.85 5.17 18.02
C LEU A 99 -1.36 5.78 19.33
N LYS A 100 -2.42 5.22 19.89
CA LYS A 100 -3.03 5.67 21.14
C LYS A 100 -3.05 4.52 22.14
N ILE A 101 -2.63 4.81 23.35
CA ILE A 101 -2.55 3.86 24.44
C ILE A 101 -3.38 4.43 25.59
N TYR A 102 -4.23 3.59 26.19
CA TYR A 102 -5.18 4.01 27.19
C TYR A 102 -5.08 3.17 28.47
N TYR A 103 -5.29 3.82 29.60
CA TYR A 103 -5.35 3.20 30.90
C TYR A 103 -6.57 3.66 31.71
N CYS A 104 -7.16 2.72 32.42
CA CYS A 104 -8.30 2.96 33.31
C CYS A 104 -7.92 3.65 34.63
N HIS A 105 -6.63 3.69 34.96
CA HIS A 105 -6.15 4.36 36.17
C HIS A 105 -5.30 5.57 35.83
N ALA A 106 -5.46 6.64 36.62
CA ALA A 106 -4.61 7.80 36.52
C ALA A 106 -3.15 7.46 36.89
N HIS A 107 -2.20 8.21 36.28
CA HIS A 107 -0.76 8.09 36.57
C HIS A 107 -0.09 6.74 36.18
N GLN A 108 -0.70 5.90 35.38
CA GLN A 108 -0.05 4.68 34.85
C GLN A 108 0.99 4.98 33.77
N ILE A 109 0.95 6.17 33.17
CA ILE A 109 1.87 6.56 32.10
C ILE A 109 3.19 7.05 32.73
N THR A 110 4.13 6.13 32.88
CA THR A 110 5.49 6.38 33.38
C THR A 110 6.42 6.89 32.29
N SER A 111 7.56 7.49 32.66
CA SER A 111 8.60 7.88 31.70
C SER A 111 9.13 6.72 30.88
N SER A 112 9.29 5.54 31.51
CA SER A 112 9.70 4.33 30.83
C SER A 112 8.69 3.87 29.76
N LEU A 113 7.40 3.95 30.08
CA LEU A 113 6.34 3.67 29.10
C LEU A 113 6.36 4.66 27.92
N GLN A 114 6.64 5.93 28.20
CA GLN A 114 6.76 6.94 27.13
C GLN A 114 7.92 6.64 26.20
N GLU A 115 9.10 6.30 26.74
CA GLU A 115 10.27 5.93 25.94
C GLU A 115 9.99 4.68 25.08
N MET A 116 9.37 3.66 25.70
CA MET A 116 8.98 2.45 24.98
C MET A 116 7.97 2.76 23.86
N ALA A 117 6.99 3.59 24.12
CA ALA A 117 5.98 3.98 23.16
C ALA A 117 6.57 4.79 21.98
N VAL A 118 7.58 5.64 22.24
CA VAL A 118 8.37 6.28 21.17
C VAL A 118 9.07 5.26 20.30
N GLY A 119 9.77 4.30 20.93
CA GLY A 119 10.43 3.21 20.20
C GLY A 119 9.47 2.39 19.34
N LEU A 120 8.30 2.04 19.88
CA LEU A 120 7.24 1.35 19.15
C LEU A 120 6.74 2.16 17.97
N SER A 121 6.51 3.47 18.15
CA SER A 121 6.03 4.33 17.06
C SER A 121 7.04 4.41 15.92
N GLN A 122 8.33 4.45 16.22
CA GLN A 122 9.42 4.45 15.24
C GLN A 122 9.45 3.13 14.46
N ILE A 123 9.34 2.00 15.16
CA ILE A 123 9.31 0.67 14.53
C ILE A 123 8.09 0.57 13.60
N ILE A 124 6.91 0.95 14.10
CA ILE A 124 5.67 0.90 13.31
C ILE A 124 5.80 1.80 12.08
N SER A 125 6.26 3.03 12.24
CA SER A 125 6.45 3.98 11.14
C SER A 125 7.41 3.43 10.08
N THR A 126 8.53 2.84 10.50
CA THR A 126 9.50 2.21 9.59
C THR A 126 8.89 1.02 8.85
N GLN A 127 8.17 0.15 9.55
CA GLN A 127 7.52 -1.01 8.91
C GLN A 127 6.45 -0.61 7.90
N LEU A 128 5.70 0.45 8.18
CA LEU A 128 4.73 1.00 7.25
C LEU A 128 5.40 1.58 6.00
N GLU A 129 6.53 2.27 6.13
CA GLU A 129 7.32 2.78 5.01
C GLU A 129 7.87 1.64 4.13
N VAL A 130 8.41 0.59 4.73
CA VAL A 130 8.94 -0.59 4.03
C VAL A 130 7.83 -1.29 3.25
N SER A 131 6.70 -1.59 3.91
CA SER A 131 5.54 -2.23 3.27
C SER A 131 5.03 -1.44 2.07
N ARG A 132 5.00 -0.12 2.18
CA ARG A 132 4.59 0.75 1.07
C ARG A 132 5.59 0.75 -0.08
N ALA A 133 6.90 0.76 0.22
CA ALA A 133 7.92 0.68 -0.81
C ALA A 133 7.82 -0.62 -1.60
N GLU A 134 7.57 -1.74 -0.92
CA GLU A 134 7.35 -3.05 -1.55
C GLU A 134 6.11 -3.04 -2.46
N GLN A 135 4.99 -2.48 -2.00
CA GLN A 135 3.77 -2.38 -2.81
C GLN A 135 3.98 -1.52 -4.06
N LEU A 136 4.66 -0.38 -3.94
CA LEU A 136 4.97 0.48 -5.08
C LEU A 136 5.87 -0.25 -6.09
N ARG A 137 6.85 -1.01 -5.62
CA ARG A 137 7.72 -1.83 -6.47
C ARG A 137 6.93 -2.92 -7.18
N GLU A 138 6.02 -3.59 -6.49
CA GLU A 138 5.15 -4.60 -7.11
C GLU A 138 4.23 -4.00 -8.17
N MET A 139 3.65 -2.83 -7.89
CA MET A 139 2.83 -2.11 -8.88
C MET A 139 3.65 -1.68 -10.11
N ALA A 140 4.86 -1.19 -9.91
CA ALA A 140 5.78 -0.83 -10.99
C ALA A 140 6.12 -2.05 -11.85
N ASN A 141 6.50 -3.17 -11.24
CA ASN A 141 6.79 -4.41 -11.94
C ASN A 141 5.58 -4.92 -12.74
N LYS A 142 4.36 -4.87 -12.15
CA LYS A 142 3.13 -5.25 -12.86
C LYS A 142 2.81 -4.32 -14.03
N ALA A 143 3.08 -3.01 -13.87
CA ALA A 143 2.88 -2.04 -14.96
C ALA A 143 3.88 -2.28 -16.10
N GLU A 144 5.15 -2.57 -15.76
CA GLU A 144 6.18 -2.91 -16.74
C GLU A 144 5.84 -4.19 -17.51
N LEU A 145 5.43 -5.25 -16.81
CA LEU A 145 4.97 -6.49 -17.45
C LEU A 145 3.78 -6.26 -18.39
N ARG A 146 2.82 -5.43 -18.00
CA ARG A 146 1.69 -5.08 -18.89
C ARG A 146 2.14 -4.28 -20.10
N ALA A 147 3.08 -3.35 -19.93
CA ALA A 147 3.65 -2.59 -21.02
C ALA A 147 4.42 -3.51 -22.02
N LEU A 148 5.19 -4.46 -21.50
CA LEU A 148 5.87 -5.46 -22.33
C LEU A 148 4.88 -6.36 -23.09
N GLN A 149 3.80 -6.82 -22.40
CA GLN A 149 2.74 -7.62 -23.03
C GLN A 149 1.97 -6.83 -24.09
N SER A 150 1.79 -5.51 -23.93
CA SER A 150 1.07 -4.67 -24.89
C SER A 150 1.88 -4.40 -26.17
N LYS A 151 3.22 -4.53 -26.13
CA LYS A 151 4.09 -4.44 -27.33
C LYS A 151 3.80 -5.56 -28.33
N ILE A 152 3.24 -6.68 -27.92
CA ILE A 152 2.78 -7.75 -28.81
C ILE A 152 1.27 -7.62 -28.95
N ASN A 153 0.79 -7.22 -30.11
CA ASN A 153 -0.66 -7.17 -30.36
C ASN A 153 -1.25 -8.59 -30.39
N PRO A 154 -2.01 -9.02 -29.36
CA PRO A 154 -2.53 -10.39 -29.28
C PRO A 154 -3.47 -10.72 -30.45
N HIS A 155 -4.26 -9.76 -30.88
CA HIS A 155 -5.21 -9.91 -31.99
C HIS A 155 -4.46 -10.17 -33.32
N PHE A 156 -3.37 -9.44 -33.56
CA PHE A 156 -2.53 -9.70 -34.73
C PHE A 156 -1.92 -11.12 -34.68
N LEU A 157 -1.42 -11.52 -33.52
CA LEU A 157 -0.83 -12.84 -33.35
C LEU A 157 -1.87 -13.97 -33.65
N PHE A 158 -3.08 -13.85 -33.10
CA PHE A 158 -4.16 -14.81 -33.40
C PHE A 158 -4.54 -14.83 -34.87
N ASN A 159 -4.63 -13.68 -35.53
CA ASN A 159 -4.94 -13.59 -36.95
C ASN A 159 -3.84 -14.20 -37.81
N ALA A 160 -2.57 -13.93 -37.51
CA ALA A 160 -1.44 -14.52 -38.21
C ALA A 160 -1.41 -16.06 -38.07
N LEU A 161 -1.62 -16.58 -36.85
CA LEU A 161 -1.68 -18.04 -36.62
C LEU A 161 -2.86 -18.69 -37.35
N ASN A 162 -4.03 -18.05 -37.42
CA ASN A 162 -5.16 -18.54 -38.17
C ASN A 162 -4.87 -18.56 -39.70
N ALA A 163 -4.23 -17.51 -40.22
CA ALA A 163 -3.81 -17.45 -41.63
C ALA A 163 -2.79 -18.55 -41.96
N ILE A 164 -1.80 -18.77 -41.10
CA ILE A 164 -0.84 -19.88 -41.24
C ILE A 164 -1.56 -21.21 -41.24
N SER A 165 -2.45 -21.47 -40.26
CA SER A 165 -3.18 -22.70 -40.12
C SER A 165 -4.04 -23.04 -41.37
N SER A 166 -4.72 -22.04 -41.91
CA SER A 166 -5.52 -22.23 -43.15
C SER A 166 -4.64 -22.44 -44.38
N SER A 167 -3.46 -21.84 -44.46
CA SER A 167 -2.53 -21.97 -45.58
C SER A 167 -1.77 -23.28 -45.61
N ILE A 168 -1.60 -23.98 -44.48
CA ILE A 168 -0.84 -25.26 -44.40
C ILE A 168 -1.31 -26.30 -45.42
N ARG A 169 -2.62 -26.39 -45.60
CA ARG A 169 -3.23 -27.38 -46.53
C ARG A 169 -3.34 -26.87 -47.96
N LEU A 170 -3.60 -25.57 -48.15
CA LEU A 170 -3.88 -24.97 -49.44
C LEU A 170 -2.64 -24.52 -50.18
N ASN A 171 -1.69 -23.97 -49.47
CA ASN A 171 -0.42 -23.46 -50.02
C ASN A 171 0.69 -23.52 -48.95
N PRO A 172 1.44 -24.65 -48.86
CA PRO A 172 2.49 -24.83 -47.85
C PRO A 172 3.61 -23.81 -47.92
N ASP A 173 3.94 -23.31 -49.12
CA ASP A 173 5.01 -22.34 -49.28
C ASP A 173 4.60 -20.96 -48.73
N THR A 174 3.35 -20.56 -48.94
CA THR A 174 2.78 -19.37 -48.29
C THR A 174 2.78 -19.52 -46.77
N ALA A 175 2.42 -20.67 -46.23
CA ALA A 175 2.47 -20.91 -44.80
C ALA A 175 3.89 -20.75 -44.21
N ARG A 176 4.93 -21.28 -44.91
CA ARG A 176 6.32 -21.10 -44.49
C ARG A 176 6.75 -19.64 -44.47
N GLN A 177 6.32 -18.88 -45.47
CA GLN A 177 6.64 -17.46 -45.57
C GLN A 177 5.98 -16.63 -44.46
N LEU A 178 4.71 -16.92 -44.13
CA LEU A 178 4.00 -16.31 -43.01
C LEU A 178 4.67 -16.62 -41.66
N ILE A 179 5.13 -17.86 -41.44
CA ILE A 179 5.90 -18.22 -40.24
C ILE A 179 7.19 -17.42 -40.14
N PHE A 180 7.93 -17.28 -41.24
CA PHE A 180 9.16 -16.52 -41.27
C PHE A 180 8.92 -15.04 -40.94
N ASN A 181 7.90 -14.42 -41.56
CA ASN A 181 7.53 -13.04 -41.33
C ASN A 181 7.08 -12.81 -39.89
N LEU A 182 6.23 -13.69 -39.34
CA LEU A 182 5.80 -13.62 -37.97
C LEU A 182 6.98 -13.72 -36.99
N SER A 183 7.91 -14.64 -37.24
CA SER A 183 9.12 -14.79 -36.41
C SER A 183 9.98 -13.53 -36.43
N ARG A 184 10.14 -12.88 -37.60
CA ARG A 184 10.86 -11.62 -37.75
C ARG A 184 10.16 -10.48 -37.02
N TYR A 185 8.84 -10.38 -37.13
CA TYR A 185 8.03 -9.39 -36.43
C TYR A 185 8.15 -9.54 -34.90
N LEU A 186 8.04 -10.76 -34.38
CA LEU A 186 8.16 -11.02 -32.94
C LEU A 186 9.55 -10.66 -32.42
N ARG A 187 10.61 -11.05 -33.14
CA ARG A 187 12.00 -10.73 -32.79
C ARG A 187 12.22 -9.22 -32.74
N TYR A 188 11.74 -8.49 -33.74
CA TYR A 188 11.85 -7.04 -33.80
C TYR A 188 11.16 -6.37 -32.61
N ASN A 189 9.93 -6.79 -32.25
CA ASN A 189 9.20 -6.22 -31.12
C ASN A 189 9.83 -6.55 -29.75
N ILE A 190 10.57 -7.67 -29.65
CA ILE A 190 11.29 -8.06 -28.42
C ILE A 190 12.64 -7.34 -28.33
N GLU A 191 13.33 -7.14 -29.45
CA GLU A 191 14.65 -6.51 -29.51
C GLU A 191 14.61 -4.98 -29.46
N LEU A 192 13.45 -4.35 -29.69
CA LEU A 192 13.23 -2.92 -29.44
C LEU A 192 13.29 -2.65 -27.93
N LYS A 193 14.52 -2.63 -27.39
CA LYS A 193 14.81 -2.02 -26.10
C LYS A 193 14.65 -0.51 -26.27
N ASP A 194 13.93 0.09 -25.36
CA ASP A 194 13.75 1.49 -24.94
C ASP A 194 14.64 2.61 -25.56
N ASP A 195 15.05 2.49 -26.82
CA ASP A 195 15.58 3.62 -27.55
C ASP A 195 14.39 4.54 -27.87
N GLU A 196 14.30 5.66 -27.16
CA GLU A 196 13.25 6.70 -27.31
C GLU A 196 13.23 7.32 -28.74
N GLN A 197 14.14 6.94 -29.62
CA GLN A 197 14.23 7.40 -31.01
C GLN A 197 14.32 6.20 -31.96
N ILE A 198 13.21 5.90 -32.61
CA ILE A 198 13.17 4.90 -33.68
C ILE A 198 13.49 5.61 -35.01
N ASP A 199 14.46 5.08 -35.78
CA ASP A 199 14.74 5.57 -37.15
C ASP A 199 13.51 5.31 -38.03
N ILE A 200 12.95 6.37 -38.59
CA ILE A 200 11.78 6.34 -39.49
C ILE A 200 11.97 5.32 -40.64
N LYS A 201 13.19 5.09 -41.08
CA LYS A 201 13.46 4.07 -42.08
C LYS A 201 13.19 2.65 -41.60
N LYS A 202 13.43 2.35 -40.33
CA LYS A 202 13.16 1.04 -39.76
C LYS A 202 11.64 0.81 -39.62
N GLU A 203 10.89 1.83 -39.24
CA GLU A 203 9.42 1.82 -39.18
C GLU A 203 8.79 1.60 -40.56
N LEU A 204 9.27 2.33 -41.60
CA LEU A 204 8.83 2.17 -42.99
C LEU A 204 9.10 0.77 -43.57
N TYR A 205 10.19 0.14 -43.19
CA TYR A 205 10.46 -1.25 -43.57
C TYR A 205 9.46 -2.21 -42.94
N GLN A 206 9.05 -1.97 -41.73
CA GLN A 206 8.08 -2.81 -41.03
C GLN A 206 6.67 -2.74 -41.65
N ILE A 207 6.26 -1.55 -42.11
CA ILE A 207 4.94 -1.34 -42.76
C ILE A 207 4.90 -2.06 -44.12
N LYS A 208 6.03 -2.22 -44.82
CA LYS A 208 6.05 -2.93 -46.11
C LYS A 208 5.93 -4.44 -45.96
N ASP A 209 6.23 -4.98 -44.80
CA ASP A 209 6.15 -6.41 -44.48
C ASP A 209 4.79 -6.79 -43.85
N TYR A 210 3.91 -5.79 -43.63
CA TYR A 210 2.57 -5.93 -43.08
C TYR A 210 1.55 -6.15 -44.19
#